data_9612f79cba3eca50704037d913fae4f1
#
_entry.id   9612f79cba3eca50704037d913fae4f1
#
_cell.length_a   1.000
_cell.length_b   1.000
_cell.length_c   1.000
_cell.angle_alpha   90.00
_cell.angle_beta   90.00
_cell.angle_gamma   90.00
#
_symmetry.space_group_name_H-M   'P 1'
#
loop_
_entity.id
_entity.type
_entity.pdbx_description
1 polymer ?
#
loop_
_entity_poly.entity_id
_entity_poly.type
_entity_poly.pdbx_seq_one_letter_code
_entity_poly.pdbx_strand_id
1 'polypeptide(L)'
;MRSAIVGYGNIAKLHEQVLTAQGHKIVAVCDVDPTKLEIAPGERHYTDLDTMLACEQIDVLHICTPHYLHADMIIKALSYGVHVLCEKPICISEEDIIRVLEAAEKSDKQVGVCFQNRYNTANRAVKAYLEGKKSLCGVASVTWHRDASYYASAAWRGKWNTEGGGVLINQALHTLDLAQWLIGMPESLQATVTCMTLADSIEVEDTAVILAGEKGNGFTFYATNGGPGDCPVELTIRADGEWIKVMPRDVLYGSRHEHYDEVARALGKDCYGSGHAALIADFYDCVATGRHFEIDPREAAKAVRLVLAAYRSEGKPTAVSK
;
A
#
# COMPACT_ATOMS: atom_id res chain seq x y z
N MET A 1 -9.42 -18.57 -11.60
CA MET A 1 -10.48 -18.03 -10.74
C MET A 1 -11.24 -16.95 -11.47
N ARG A 2 -12.47 -16.67 -11.04
CA ARG A 2 -13.31 -15.58 -11.54
C ARG A 2 -13.04 -14.34 -10.72
N SER A 3 -12.52 -13.33 -11.36
CA SER A 3 -12.12 -12.07 -10.75
C SER A 3 -13.09 -10.97 -11.12
N ALA A 4 -13.33 -10.03 -10.21
CA ALA A 4 -14.01 -8.78 -10.51
C ALA A 4 -13.17 -7.60 -10.04
N ILE A 5 -13.39 -6.43 -10.64
CA ILE A 5 -12.69 -5.18 -10.27
C ILE A 5 -13.73 -4.13 -9.92
N VAL A 6 -13.58 -3.45 -8.79
CA VAL A 6 -14.36 -2.25 -8.43
C VAL A 6 -13.45 -1.03 -8.38
N GLY A 7 -13.86 0.05 -9.06
CA GLY A 7 -13.07 1.25 -9.33
C GLY A 7 -12.14 1.04 -10.54
N TYR A 8 -12.52 1.56 -11.71
CA TYR A 8 -11.75 1.37 -12.94
C TYR A 8 -10.92 2.61 -13.30
N GLY A 9 -10.01 2.95 -12.35
CA GLY A 9 -8.99 4.00 -12.51
C GLY A 9 -7.66 3.47 -13.05
N ASN A 10 -6.60 4.27 -12.90
CA ASN A 10 -5.27 3.93 -13.43
C ASN A 10 -4.70 2.64 -12.83
N ILE A 11 -4.88 2.42 -11.52
CA ILE A 11 -4.34 1.22 -10.87
C ILE A 11 -5.11 -0.05 -11.28
N ALA A 12 -6.40 0.06 -11.54
CA ALA A 12 -7.20 -1.06 -12.01
C ALA A 12 -6.71 -1.63 -13.34
N LYS A 13 -6.22 -0.78 -14.24
CA LYS A 13 -5.62 -1.22 -15.51
C LYS A 13 -4.37 -2.06 -15.33
N LEU A 14 -3.61 -1.80 -14.28
CA LEU A 14 -2.48 -2.65 -13.91
C LEU A 14 -2.95 -4.01 -13.39
N HIS A 15 -3.96 -4.04 -12.52
CA HIS A 15 -4.57 -5.28 -12.05
C HIS A 15 -5.13 -6.10 -13.22
N GLU A 16 -5.84 -5.47 -14.13
CA GLU A 16 -6.33 -6.11 -15.37
C GLU A 16 -5.22 -6.76 -16.17
N GLN A 17 -4.13 -6.02 -16.44
CA GLN A 17 -2.99 -6.54 -17.20
C GLN A 17 -2.36 -7.76 -16.52
N VAL A 18 -2.21 -7.70 -15.20
CA VAL A 18 -1.65 -8.82 -14.43
C VAL A 18 -2.60 -10.01 -14.44
N LEU A 19 -3.89 -9.81 -14.17
CA LEU A 19 -4.89 -10.87 -14.18
C LEU A 19 -4.96 -11.57 -15.53
N THR A 20 -4.97 -10.80 -16.62
CA THR A 20 -4.99 -11.33 -17.98
C THR A 20 -3.71 -12.12 -18.28
N ALA A 21 -2.54 -11.59 -17.93
CA ALA A 21 -1.26 -12.27 -18.13
C ALA A 21 -1.15 -13.58 -17.34
N GLN A 22 -1.79 -13.67 -16.17
CA GLN A 22 -1.83 -14.87 -15.32
C GLN A 22 -2.98 -15.83 -15.67
N GLY A 23 -3.78 -15.53 -16.69
CA GLY A 23 -4.87 -16.39 -17.16
C GLY A 23 -6.11 -16.39 -16.26
N HIS A 24 -6.28 -15.39 -15.40
CA HIS A 24 -7.49 -15.21 -14.59
C HIS A 24 -8.60 -14.54 -15.40
N LYS A 25 -9.84 -15.00 -15.21
CA LYS A 25 -10.99 -14.48 -15.95
C LYS A 25 -11.59 -13.28 -15.20
N ILE A 26 -11.61 -12.11 -15.82
CA ILE A 26 -12.35 -10.94 -15.33
C ILE A 26 -13.80 -11.09 -15.78
N VAL A 27 -14.69 -11.42 -14.83
CA VAL A 27 -16.13 -11.65 -15.13
C VAL A 27 -16.94 -10.38 -15.07
N ALA A 28 -16.53 -9.42 -14.23
CA ALA A 28 -17.25 -8.15 -14.06
C ALA A 28 -16.32 -6.99 -13.67
N VAL A 29 -16.72 -5.78 -14.07
CA VAL A 29 -16.11 -4.53 -13.61
C VAL A 29 -17.21 -3.59 -13.14
N CYS A 30 -16.95 -2.90 -12.01
CA CYS A 30 -17.84 -1.90 -11.43
C CYS A 30 -17.14 -0.55 -11.30
N ASP A 31 -17.74 0.52 -11.80
CA ASP A 31 -17.34 1.91 -11.53
C ASP A 31 -18.58 2.80 -11.55
N VAL A 32 -18.67 3.75 -10.63
CA VAL A 32 -19.78 4.71 -10.57
C VAL A 32 -19.86 5.62 -11.79
N ASP A 33 -18.74 5.79 -12.50
CA ASP A 33 -18.66 6.53 -13.77
C ASP A 33 -18.84 5.57 -14.95
N PRO A 34 -19.99 5.58 -15.64
CA PRO A 34 -20.27 4.66 -16.74
C PRO A 34 -19.32 4.85 -17.93
N THR A 35 -18.71 6.03 -18.10
CA THR A 35 -17.79 6.28 -19.21
C THR A 35 -16.50 5.46 -19.10
N LYS A 36 -16.08 5.13 -17.90
CA LYS A 36 -14.93 4.25 -17.66
C LYS A 36 -15.24 2.80 -18.03
N LEU A 37 -16.49 2.40 -17.95
CA LEU A 37 -16.93 1.04 -18.25
C LEU A 37 -16.94 0.75 -19.76
N GLU A 38 -17.00 1.78 -20.62
CA GLU A 38 -16.95 1.62 -22.09
C GLU A 38 -15.64 0.96 -22.57
N ILE A 39 -14.56 1.13 -21.83
CA ILE A 39 -13.23 0.60 -22.15
C ILE A 39 -12.77 -0.49 -21.16
N ALA A 40 -13.60 -0.84 -20.18
CA ALA A 40 -13.26 -1.81 -19.16
C ALA A 40 -13.36 -3.24 -19.73
N PRO A 41 -12.50 -4.17 -19.24
CA PRO A 41 -12.59 -5.59 -19.60
C PRO A 41 -13.78 -6.24 -18.89
N GLY A 42 -13.99 -7.53 -19.16
CA GLY A 42 -15.00 -8.32 -18.48
C GLY A 42 -16.25 -8.54 -19.33
N GLU A 43 -17.04 -9.49 -18.87
CA GLU A 43 -18.27 -9.88 -19.59
C GLU A 43 -19.44 -8.97 -19.25
N ARG A 44 -19.40 -8.36 -18.05
CA ARG A 44 -20.49 -7.52 -17.52
C ARG A 44 -19.97 -6.29 -16.78
N HIS A 45 -20.70 -5.20 -16.92
CA HIS A 45 -20.38 -3.92 -16.33
C HIS A 45 -21.49 -3.45 -15.39
N TYR A 46 -21.09 -2.88 -14.25
CA TYR A 46 -21.97 -2.45 -13.18
C TYR A 46 -21.61 -1.05 -12.71
N THR A 47 -22.59 -0.26 -12.33
CA THR A 47 -22.39 1.04 -11.67
C THR A 47 -22.63 0.97 -10.16
N ASP A 48 -23.07 -0.19 -9.67
CA ASP A 48 -23.37 -0.45 -8.26
C ASP A 48 -22.76 -1.78 -7.81
N LEU A 49 -22.00 -1.73 -6.72
CA LEU A 49 -21.25 -2.89 -6.19
C LEU A 49 -22.19 -3.98 -5.64
N ASP A 50 -23.30 -3.60 -4.97
CA ASP A 50 -24.24 -4.57 -4.43
C ASP A 50 -24.88 -5.39 -5.53
N THR A 51 -25.29 -4.73 -6.59
CA THR A 51 -25.84 -5.37 -7.79
C THR A 51 -24.83 -6.34 -8.40
N MET A 52 -23.55 -5.94 -8.55
CA MET A 52 -22.50 -6.81 -9.08
C MET A 52 -22.32 -8.04 -8.20
N LEU A 53 -22.17 -7.87 -6.90
CA LEU A 53 -21.96 -8.97 -5.95
C LEU A 53 -23.17 -9.93 -5.88
N ALA A 54 -24.37 -9.41 -6.02
CA ALA A 54 -25.60 -10.22 -6.02
C ALA A 54 -25.81 -11.01 -7.32
N CYS A 55 -25.36 -10.48 -8.47
CA CYS A 55 -25.60 -11.07 -9.79
C CYS A 55 -24.49 -11.98 -10.27
N GLU A 56 -23.25 -11.77 -9.80
CA GLU A 56 -22.08 -12.46 -10.32
C GLU A 56 -21.52 -13.50 -9.32
N GLN A 57 -20.98 -14.57 -9.91
CA GLN A 57 -20.21 -15.53 -9.13
C GLN A 57 -18.73 -15.09 -9.18
N ILE A 58 -18.25 -14.50 -8.10
CA ILE A 58 -16.92 -13.92 -7.97
C ILE A 58 -16.13 -14.73 -6.94
N ASP A 59 -14.92 -15.15 -7.30
CA ASP A 59 -13.99 -15.78 -6.37
C ASP A 59 -13.15 -14.71 -5.64
N VAL A 60 -12.65 -13.70 -6.39
CA VAL A 60 -11.80 -12.62 -5.86
C VAL A 60 -12.28 -11.27 -6.39
N LEU A 61 -12.52 -10.31 -5.49
CA LEU A 61 -12.78 -8.91 -5.80
C LEU A 61 -11.50 -8.09 -5.62
N HIS A 62 -11.10 -7.36 -6.67
CA HIS A 62 -10.06 -6.34 -6.62
C HIS A 62 -10.67 -4.99 -6.32
N ILE A 63 -10.28 -4.36 -5.20
CA ILE A 63 -10.75 -3.02 -4.82
C ILE A 63 -9.70 -2.00 -5.21
N CYS A 64 -10.03 -1.16 -6.21
CA CYS A 64 -9.16 -0.14 -6.80
C CYS A 64 -9.78 1.27 -6.73
N THR A 65 -10.62 1.50 -5.75
CA THR A 65 -11.41 2.71 -5.52
C THR A 65 -10.62 3.77 -4.72
N PRO A 66 -11.17 4.98 -4.48
CA PRO A 66 -10.63 5.92 -3.50
C PRO A 66 -10.56 5.35 -2.09
N HIS A 67 -9.59 5.81 -1.31
CA HIS A 67 -9.19 5.25 -0.02
C HIS A 67 -10.35 5.09 0.99
N TYR A 68 -11.22 6.11 1.12
CA TYR A 68 -12.33 6.11 2.09
C TYR A 68 -13.41 5.06 1.82
N LEU A 69 -13.41 4.45 0.65
CA LEU A 69 -14.38 3.41 0.28
C LEU A 69 -13.88 1.99 0.60
N HIS A 70 -12.59 1.82 0.86
CA HIS A 70 -11.99 0.50 0.99
C HIS A 70 -12.62 -0.34 2.09
N ALA A 71 -12.75 0.23 3.30
CA ALA A 71 -13.27 -0.51 4.46
C ALA A 71 -14.69 -1.08 4.21
N ASP A 72 -15.60 -0.25 3.76
CA ASP A 72 -16.99 -0.66 3.50
C ASP A 72 -17.07 -1.70 2.39
N MET A 73 -16.26 -1.54 1.32
CA MET A 73 -16.23 -2.49 0.20
C MET A 73 -15.61 -3.83 0.61
N ILE A 74 -14.57 -3.85 1.45
CA ILE A 74 -14.00 -5.08 2.02
C ILE A 74 -15.05 -5.82 2.83
N ILE A 75 -15.69 -5.15 3.78
CA ILE A 75 -16.71 -5.73 4.66
C ILE A 75 -17.89 -6.29 3.84
N LYS A 76 -18.32 -5.53 2.84
CA LYS A 76 -19.38 -5.93 1.93
C LYS A 76 -19.00 -7.19 1.14
N ALA A 77 -17.84 -7.23 0.49
CA ALA A 77 -17.39 -8.40 -0.26
C ALA A 77 -17.29 -9.66 0.61
N LEU A 78 -16.77 -9.52 1.83
CA LEU A 78 -16.72 -10.61 2.80
C LEU A 78 -18.12 -11.14 3.16
N SER A 79 -19.13 -10.27 3.30
CA SER A 79 -20.52 -10.68 3.58
C SER A 79 -21.16 -11.48 2.44
N TYR A 80 -20.67 -11.32 1.21
CA TYR A 80 -21.05 -12.13 0.05
C TYR A 80 -20.18 -13.39 -0.14
N GLY A 81 -19.25 -13.65 0.77
CA GLY A 81 -18.37 -14.82 0.69
C GLY A 81 -17.30 -14.72 -0.43
N VAL A 82 -16.83 -13.52 -0.72
CA VAL A 82 -15.84 -13.22 -1.76
C VAL A 82 -14.51 -12.87 -1.13
N HIS A 83 -13.39 -13.45 -1.64
CA HIS A 83 -12.05 -13.05 -1.27
C HIS A 83 -11.73 -11.65 -1.79
N VAL A 84 -10.92 -10.89 -1.09
CA VAL A 84 -10.64 -9.50 -1.42
C VAL A 84 -9.14 -9.26 -1.58
N LEU A 85 -8.75 -8.62 -2.68
CA LEU A 85 -7.45 -7.98 -2.82
C LEU A 85 -7.66 -6.48 -2.96
N CYS A 86 -7.29 -5.73 -1.92
CA CYS A 86 -7.53 -4.29 -1.85
C CYS A 86 -6.25 -3.51 -2.13
N GLU A 87 -6.36 -2.40 -2.86
CA GLU A 87 -5.29 -1.42 -2.95
C GLU A 87 -5.01 -0.76 -1.59
N LYS A 88 -3.80 -0.25 -1.45
CA LYS A 88 -3.39 0.50 -0.25
C LYS A 88 -3.98 1.93 -0.26
N PRO A 89 -4.18 2.54 0.90
CA PRO A 89 -4.19 1.97 2.24
C PRO A 89 -5.40 1.06 2.45
N ILE A 90 -5.33 0.14 3.39
CA ILE A 90 -6.50 -0.71 3.71
C ILE A 90 -7.72 0.12 4.13
N CYS A 91 -7.48 1.23 4.82
CA CYS A 91 -8.49 2.23 5.24
C CYS A 91 -7.78 3.52 5.69
N ILE A 92 -8.53 4.51 6.16
CA ILE A 92 -8.01 5.84 6.53
C ILE A 92 -8.24 6.21 7.99
N SER A 93 -8.84 5.35 8.80
CA SER A 93 -9.13 5.59 10.22
C SER A 93 -8.91 4.36 11.08
N GLU A 94 -8.67 4.54 12.39
CA GLU A 94 -8.57 3.43 13.34
C GLU A 94 -9.91 2.70 13.51
N GLU A 95 -11.03 3.42 13.43
CA GLU A 95 -12.37 2.83 13.47
C GLU A 95 -12.56 1.84 12.32
N ASP A 96 -12.18 2.23 11.11
CA ASP A 96 -12.29 1.36 9.93
C ASP A 96 -11.31 0.18 10.00
N ILE A 97 -10.12 0.37 10.57
CA ILE A 97 -9.20 -0.76 10.84
C ILE A 97 -9.92 -1.81 11.70
N ILE A 98 -10.52 -1.38 12.81
CA ILE A 98 -11.22 -2.29 13.74
C ILE A 98 -12.37 -3.00 13.02
N ARG A 99 -13.22 -2.28 12.28
CA ARG A 99 -14.34 -2.84 11.52
C ARG A 99 -13.89 -3.90 10.50
N VAL A 100 -12.82 -3.62 9.75
CA VAL A 100 -12.27 -4.55 8.76
C VAL A 100 -11.68 -5.79 9.44
N LEU A 101 -10.93 -5.62 10.54
CA LEU A 101 -10.38 -6.75 11.31
C LEU A 101 -11.49 -7.66 11.85
N GLU A 102 -12.53 -7.09 12.43
CA GLU A 102 -13.69 -7.87 12.94
C GLU A 102 -14.43 -8.61 11.82
N ALA A 103 -14.59 -7.99 10.66
CA ALA A 103 -15.23 -8.63 9.51
C ALA A 103 -14.39 -9.78 8.95
N ALA A 104 -13.07 -9.57 8.86
CA ALA A 104 -12.13 -10.60 8.39
C ALA A 104 -12.07 -11.80 9.36
N GLU A 105 -12.10 -11.58 10.68
CA GLU A 105 -12.15 -12.64 11.68
C GLU A 105 -13.43 -13.50 11.64
N LYS A 106 -14.55 -12.90 11.24
CA LYS A 106 -15.84 -13.59 11.11
C LYS A 106 -16.00 -14.32 9.77
N SER A 107 -15.10 -14.11 8.83
CA SER A 107 -15.16 -14.67 7.47
C SER A 107 -14.18 -15.82 7.29
N ASP A 108 -14.53 -16.79 6.46
CA ASP A 108 -13.62 -17.81 5.94
C ASP A 108 -12.83 -17.35 4.70
N LYS A 109 -13.04 -16.11 4.25
CA LYS A 109 -12.40 -15.53 3.08
C LYS A 109 -11.17 -14.74 3.45
N GLN A 110 -10.18 -14.74 2.55
CA GLN A 110 -8.97 -13.98 2.73
C GLN A 110 -9.13 -12.53 2.25
N VAL A 111 -8.52 -11.61 2.97
CA VAL A 111 -8.31 -10.24 2.55
C VAL A 111 -6.80 -10.01 2.44
N GLY A 112 -6.34 -9.56 1.27
CA GLY A 112 -4.97 -9.13 1.03
C GLY A 112 -4.93 -7.65 0.70
N VAL A 113 -3.79 -7.00 0.96
CA VAL A 113 -3.56 -5.58 0.65
C VAL A 113 -2.31 -5.42 -0.21
N CYS A 114 -2.38 -4.52 -1.20
CA CYS A 114 -1.34 -4.31 -2.20
C CYS A 114 -0.16 -3.48 -1.66
N PHE A 115 0.67 -4.05 -0.78
CA PHE A 115 2.00 -3.55 -0.48
C PHE A 115 3.04 -4.26 -1.36
N GLN A 116 2.91 -4.06 -2.67
CA GLN A 116 3.68 -4.76 -3.70
C GLN A 116 5.19 -4.57 -3.60
N ASN A 117 5.68 -3.51 -2.96
CA ASN A 117 7.12 -3.29 -2.79
C ASN A 117 7.77 -4.38 -1.92
N ARG A 118 7.01 -5.07 -1.06
CA ARG A 118 7.50 -6.23 -0.30
C ARG A 118 7.80 -7.43 -1.21
N TYR A 119 7.27 -7.46 -2.44
CA TYR A 119 7.48 -8.51 -3.44
C TYR A 119 8.60 -8.23 -4.42
N ASN A 120 9.22 -7.04 -4.38
CA ASN A 120 10.42 -6.74 -5.17
C ASN A 120 11.57 -7.62 -4.70
N THR A 121 12.32 -8.22 -5.63
CA THR A 121 13.36 -9.21 -5.34
C THR A 121 14.43 -8.68 -4.38
N ALA A 122 14.88 -7.43 -4.58
CA ALA A 122 15.83 -6.77 -3.71
C ALA A 122 15.31 -6.63 -2.27
N ASN A 123 14.04 -6.24 -2.09
CA ASN A 123 13.43 -6.07 -0.76
C ASN A 123 13.27 -7.41 -0.02
N ARG A 124 12.89 -8.47 -0.72
CA ARG A 124 12.84 -9.84 -0.16
C ARG A 124 14.21 -10.36 0.24
N ALA A 125 15.24 -10.10 -0.58
CA ALA A 125 16.62 -10.48 -0.25
C ALA A 125 17.11 -9.75 1.02
N VAL A 126 16.83 -8.45 1.15
CA VAL A 126 17.16 -7.69 2.36
C VAL A 126 16.38 -8.22 3.56
N LYS A 127 15.10 -8.54 3.42
CA LYS A 127 14.31 -9.13 4.53
C LYS A 127 14.94 -10.42 5.03
N ALA A 128 15.28 -11.34 4.15
CA ALA A 128 15.97 -12.59 4.51
C ALA A 128 17.35 -12.34 5.14
N TYR A 129 18.12 -11.37 4.63
CA TYR A 129 19.41 -11.00 5.18
C TYR A 129 19.32 -10.44 6.61
N LEU A 130 18.21 -9.77 6.96
CA LEU A 130 17.98 -9.17 8.28
C LEU A 130 17.47 -10.18 9.32
N GLU A 131 17.11 -11.39 8.92
CA GLU A 131 16.67 -12.43 9.86
C GLU A 131 17.73 -12.72 10.93
N GLY A 132 17.31 -12.68 12.20
CA GLY A 132 18.18 -12.91 13.34
C GLY A 132 19.14 -11.77 13.70
N LYS A 133 19.22 -10.71 12.90
CA LYS A 133 20.02 -9.53 13.23
C LYS A 133 19.34 -8.70 14.32
N LYS A 134 20.17 -8.01 15.10
CA LYS A 134 19.74 -7.17 16.24
C LYS A 134 20.10 -5.71 15.96
N SER A 135 19.56 -4.80 16.77
CA SER A 135 19.87 -3.38 16.73
C SER A 135 19.68 -2.77 15.33
N LEU A 136 18.47 -2.91 14.80
CA LEU A 136 18.09 -2.38 13.49
C LEU A 136 17.74 -0.90 13.59
N CYS A 137 18.53 -0.06 12.93
CA CYS A 137 18.23 1.37 12.78
C CYS A 137 18.20 1.74 11.31
N GLY A 138 17.35 2.68 10.92
CA GLY A 138 17.25 3.05 9.50
C GLY A 138 16.92 4.51 9.25
N VAL A 139 17.14 4.89 7.99
CA VAL A 139 16.69 6.16 7.43
C VAL A 139 15.97 5.83 6.13
N ALA A 140 14.78 6.39 5.95
CA ALA A 140 14.04 6.27 4.72
C ALA A 140 13.50 7.63 4.26
N SER A 141 13.47 7.87 2.95
CA SER A 141 12.93 9.12 2.40
C SER A 141 12.19 8.93 1.09
N VAL A 142 11.16 9.78 0.92
CA VAL A 142 10.41 9.96 -0.33
C VAL A 142 10.38 11.43 -0.66
N THR A 143 11.09 11.81 -1.73
CA THR A 143 11.13 13.19 -2.21
C THR A 143 10.57 13.21 -3.62
N TRP A 144 9.29 13.52 -3.74
CA TRP A 144 8.58 13.53 -5.02
C TRP A 144 8.00 14.91 -5.32
N HIS A 145 7.56 15.11 -6.55
CA HIS A 145 6.89 16.33 -6.96
C HIS A 145 5.42 16.05 -7.27
N ARG A 146 4.55 16.78 -6.60
CA ARG A 146 3.11 16.84 -6.94
C ARG A 146 2.70 18.30 -6.91
N ASP A 147 1.95 18.71 -7.91
CA ASP A 147 1.43 20.05 -8.03
C ASP A 147 -0.10 20.10 -7.82
N ALA A 148 -0.68 21.28 -7.90
CA ALA A 148 -2.12 21.47 -7.78
C ALA A 148 -2.90 20.67 -8.85
N SER A 149 -2.34 20.47 -10.04
CA SER A 149 -3.00 19.72 -11.12
C SER A 149 -3.14 18.23 -10.80
N TYR A 150 -2.16 17.66 -10.09
CA TYR A 150 -2.23 16.29 -9.60
C TYR A 150 -3.40 16.12 -8.63
N TYR A 151 -3.57 17.04 -7.70
CA TYR A 151 -4.66 16.97 -6.71
C TYR A 151 -6.01 17.27 -7.34
N ALA A 152 -6.10 18.19 -8.31
CA ALA A 152 -7.31 18.48 -9.05
C ALA A 152 -7.75 17.33 -9.99
N SER A 153 -6.88 16.35 -10.26
CA SER A 153 -7.18 15.23 -11.17
C SER A 153 -8.26 14.27 -10.64
N ALA A 154 -8.57 14.32 -9.34
CA ALA A 154 -9.65 13.52 -8.74
C ALA A 154 -10.17 14.19 -7.47
N ALA A 155 -11.49 14.27 -7.35
CA ALA A 155 -12.18 15.01 -6.28
C ALA A 155 -11.90 14.52 -4.85
N TRP A 156 -11.42 13.30 -4.69
CA TRP A 156 -11.09 12.69 -3.39
C TRP A 156 -9.68 13.02 -2.89
N ARG A 157 -8.81 13.56 -3.77
CA ARG A 157 -7.42 13.86 -3.40
C ARG A 157 -7.30 15.14 -2.58
N GLY A 158 -6.27 15.22 -1.74
CA GLY A 158 -5.94 16.40 -0.95
C GLY A 158 -6.89 16.70 0.21
N LYS A 159 -7.71 15.75 0.64
CA LYS A 159 -8.74 15.94 1.66
C LYS A 159 -8.64 14.91 2.78
N TRP A 160 -8.80 15.37 4.03
CA TRP A 160 -8.75 14.49 5.20
C TRP A 160 -9.82 13.40 5.18
N ASN A 161 -11.04 13.71 4.76
CA ASN A 161 -12.20 12.80 4.82
C ASN A 161 -12.26 11.77 3.69
N THR A 162 -11.48 11.93 2.63
CA THR A 162 -11.55 11.03 1.46
C THR A 162 -10.21 10.41 1.06
N GLU A 163 -9.10 11.13 1.20
CA GLU A 163 -7.76 10.57 1.03
C GLU A 163 -7.20 10.03 2.35
N GLY A 164 -7.58 10.64 3.49
CA GLY A 164 -7.13 10.26 4.83
C GLY A 164 -5.80 10.88 5.24
N GLY A 165 -5.31 11.85 4.46
CA GLY A 165 -4.03 12.53 4.59
C GLY A 165 -3.42 12.84 3.24
N GLY A 166 -2.16 13.24 3.24
CA GLY A 166 -1.43 13.65 2.04
C GLY A 166 -0.27 12.71 1.70
N VAL A 167 0.97 13.25 1.75
CA VAL A 167 2.17 12.52 1.33
C VAL A 167 2.36 11.21 2.10
N LEU A 168 2.08 11.18 3.40
CA LEU A 168 2.31 9.99 4.23
C LEU A 168 1.41 8.81 3.84
N ILE A 169 0.11 9.06 3.67
CA ILE A 169 -0.85 7.98 3.43
C ILE A 169 -0.92 7.57 1.95
N ASN A 170 -0.48 8.42 1.04
CA ASN A 170 -0.56 8.13 -0.39
C ASN A 170 0.81 7.79 -0.99
N GLN A 171 1.70 8.77 -1.17
CA GLN A 171 2.96 8.58 -1.90
C GLN A 171 3.99 7.81 -1.09
N ALA A 172 4.09 8.10 0.20
CA ALA A 172 5.14 7.57 1.06
C ALA A 172 4.78 6.28 1.80
N LEU A 173 3.51 5.85 1.76
CA LEU A 173 3.01 4.72 2.54
C LEU A 173 3.78 3.41 2.25
N HIS A 174 4.12 3.14 0.99
CA HIS A 174 4.90 1.95 0.64
C HIS A 174 6.29 1.92 1.27
N THR A 175 6.94 3.10 1.34
CA THR A 175 8.28 3.20 1.93
C THR A 175 8.21 3.13 3.45
N LEU A 176 7.17 3.72 4.05
CA LEU A 176 6.90 3.60 5.49
C LEU A 176 6.58 2.15 5.87
N ASP A 177 5.82 1.46 5.03
CA ASP A 177 5.55 0.03 5.16
C ASP A 177 6.84 -0.81 5.09
N LEU A 178 7.71 -0.56 4.12
CA LEU A 178 9.01 -1.23 4.04
C LEU A 178 9.88 -0.97 5.28
N ALA A 179 9.90 0.26 5.79
CA ALA A 179 10.68 0.60 6.98
C ALA A 179 10.22 -0.23 8.19
N GLN A 180 8.91 -0.30 8.47
CA GLN A 180 8.39 -1.11 9.58
C GLN A 180 8.53 -2.62 9.33
N TRP A 181 8.40 -3.10 8.10
CA TRP A 181 8.53 -4.51 7.76
C TRP A 181 9.96 -5.02 7.89
N LEU A 182 10.95 -4.19 7.54
CA LEU A 182 12.37 -4.56 7.58
C LEU A 182 12.99 -4.32 8.94
N ILE A 183 12.66 -3.21 9.61
CA ILE A 183 13.28 -2.78 10.88
C ILE A 183 12.46 -3.22 12.09
N GLY A 184 11.14 -3.26 11.95
CA GLY A 184 10.19 -3.59 13.01
C GLY A 184 9.23 -2.45 13.31
N MET A 185 8.09 -2.81 13.86
CA MET A 185 7.05 -1.86 14.26
C MET A 185 7.48 -1.13 15.54
N PRO A 186 7.59 0.21 15.55
CA PRO A 186 7.95 0.95 16.75
C PRO A 186 6.79 1.00 17.76
N GLU A 187 7.10 1.08 19.05
CA GLU A 187 6.06 1.29 20.08
C GLU A 187 5.61 2.74 20.15
N SER A 188 6.50 3.67 19.80
CA SER A 188 6.20 5.10 19.76
C SER A 188 6.92 5.82 18.62
N LEU A 189 6.41 6.98 18.28
CA LEU A 189 7.04 7.89 17.32
C LEU A 189 6.84 9.36 17.74
N GLN A 190 7.67 10.22 17.16
CA GLN A 190 7.49 11.67 17.19
C GLN A 190 7.50 12.18 15.76
N ALA A 191 6.52 12.98 15.37
CA ALA A 191 6.39 13.47 14.01
C ALA A 191 5.99 14.94 13.94
N THR A 192 6.45 15.58 12.88
CA THR A 192 5.96 16.90 12.45
C THR A 192 5.45 16.74 11.02
N VAL A 193 4.21 17.13 10.80
CA VAL A 193 3.55 17.17 9.50
C VAL A 193 3.14 18.59 9.17
N THR A 194 3.28 18.98 7.91
CA THR A 194 2.97 20.35 7.48
C THR A 194 2.62 20.38 6.00
N CYS A 195 1.89 21.40 5.59
CA CYS A 195 1.70 21.73 4.18
C CYS A 195 2.60 22.93 3.84
N MET A 196 3.73 22.67 3.14
CA MET A 196 4.74 23.70 2.85
C MET A 196 4.55 24.36 1.50
N THR A 197 4.16 23.60 0.47
CA THR A 197 4.16 24.06 -0.92
C THR A 197 2.77 24.07 -1.55
N LEU A 198 1.81 23.35 -0.98
CA LEU A 198 0.47 23.14 -1.54
C LEU A 198 -0.67 23.67 -0.67
N ALA A 199 -0.39 24.54 0.30
CA ALA A 199 -1.35 25.05 1.29
C ALA A 199 -2.61 25.70 0.68
N ASP A 200 -2.48 26.28 -0.52
CA ASP A 200 -3.63 26.88 -1.24
C ASP A 200 -4.45 25.86 -2.06
N SER A 201 -4.00 24.59 -2.12
CA SER A 201 -4.56 23.59 -3.02
C SER A 201 -5.10 22.34 -2.32
N ILE A 202 -4.63 22.04 -1.10
CA ILE A 202 -4.98 20.83 -0.35
C ILE A 202 -5.22 21.14 1.13
N GLU A 203 -6.00 20.29 1.80
CA GLU A 203 -6.27 20.39 3.24
C GLU A 203 -5.25 19.61 4.08
N VAL A 204 -4.51 18.69 3.45
CA VAL A 204 -3.65 17.68 4.07
C VAL A 204 -2.18 18.09 4.01
N GLU A 205 -1.31 17.30 4.61
CA GLU A 205 0.14 17.55 4.57
C GLU A 205 0.77 17.19 3.23
N ASP A 206 1.73 18.00 2.78
CA ASP A 206 2.62 17.67 1.67
C ASP A 206 4.04 17.30 2.13
N THR A 207 4.35 17.51 3.42
CA THR A 207 5.68 17.27 4.00
C THR A 207 5.58 16.70 5.42
N ALA A 208 6.41 15.71 5.73
CA ALA A 208 6.46 15.08 7.03
C ALA A 208 7.86 14.62 7.42
N VAL A 209 8.17 14.68 8.73
CA VAL A 209 9.34 14.08 9.36
C VAL A 209 8.88 13.22 10.52
N ILE A 210 9.38 11.99 10.61
CA ILE A 210 9.04 11.03 11.66
C ILE A 210 10.34 10.50 12.28
N LEU A 211 10.41 10.51 13.60
CA LEU A 211 11.37 9.79 14.42
C LEU A 211 10.62 8.65 15.10
N ALA A 212 10.89 7.41 14.72
CA ALA A 212 10.16 6.24 15.20
C ALA A 212 11.11 5.25 15.85
N GLY A 213 10.73 4.72 17.01
CA GLY A 213 11.48 3.66 17.67
C GLY A 213 11.88 3.97 19.11
N GLU A 214 12.54 2.99 19.70
CA GLU A 214 13.04 2.99 21.06
C GLU A 214 14.46 2.43 21.12
N LYS A 215 15.00 2.26 22.34
CA LYS A 215 16.37 1.81 22.59
C LYS A 215 16.81 0.65 21.69
N GLY A 216 17.64 0.94 20.70
CA GLY A 216 18.32 -0.04 19.85
C GLY A 216 17.65 -0.33 18.50
N ASN A 217 16.36 -0.01 18.33
CA ASN A 217 15.63 -0.22 17.06
C ASN A 217 14.81 1.00 16.70
N GLY A 218 14.83 1.40 15.45
CA GLY A 218 14.02 2.50 15.00
C GLY A 218 14.44 3.07 13.65
N PHE A 219 13.70 4.06 13.18
CA PHE A 219 14.02 4.72 11.92
C PHE A 219 13.65 6.20 11.93
N THR A 220 14.37 6.96 11.12
CA THR A 220 13.99 8.32 10.74
C THR A 220 13.35 8.26 9.36
N PHE A 221 12.22 8.93 9.21
CA PHE A 221 11.50 8.97 7.95
C PHE A 221 11.24 10.42 7.53
N TYR A 222 11.48 10.72 6.25
CA TYR A 222 11.17 12.00 5.65
C TYR A 222 10.36 11.80 4.38
N ALA A 223 9.31 12.58 4.20
CA ALA A 223 8.52 12.56 2.97
C ALA A 223 8.10 13.96 2.57
N THR A 224 8.17 14.27 1.27
CA THR A 224 7.64 15.52 0.72
C THR A 224 7.15 15.34 -0.71
N ASN A 225 6.05 16.04 -1.05
CA ASN A 225 5.57 16.25 -2.42
C ASN A 225 6.08 17.57 -3.04
N GLY A 226 6.78 18.40 -2.25
CA GLY A 226 7.39 19.64 -2.69
C GLY A 226 8.81 19.49 -3.26
N GLY A 227 9.22 18.29 -3.66
CA GLY A 227 10.53 18.04 -4.23
C GLY A 227 10.74 18.64 -5.64
N PRO A 228 11.97 18.69 -6.12
CA PRO A 228 12.29 19.22 -7.47
C PRO A 228 11.87 18.25 -8.60
N GLY A 229 11.44 17.04 -8.25
CA GLY A 229 11.02 15.96 -9.14
C GLY A 229 10.82 14.68 -8.37
N ASP A 230 10.49 13.58 -9.05
CA ASP A 230 10.38 12.25 -8.43
C ASP A 230 11.79 11.67 -8.24
N CYS A 231 12.42 11.93 -7.11
CA CYS A 231 13.70 11.34 -6.73
C CYS A 231 13.54 9.83 -6.44
N PRO A 232 14.60 9.02 -6.63
CA PRO A 232 14.60 7.64 -6.16
C PRO A 232 14.29 7.56 -4.66
N VAL A 233 13.48 6.58 -4.27
CA VAL A 233 13.21 6.30 -2.86
C VAL A 233 14.50 5.83 -2.19
N GLU A 234 14.82 6.37 -1.05
CA GLU A 234 15.99 5.96 -0.25
C GLU A 234 15.55 5.16 0.96
N LEU A 235 16.24 4.04 1.19
CA LEU A 235 16.15 3.25 2.41
C LEU A 235 17.53 2.72 2.75
N THR A 236 18.04 3.14 3.90
CA THR A 236 19.32 2.66 4.43
C THR A 236 19.10 2.12 5.84
N ILE A 237 19.58 0.90 6.09
CA ILE A 237 19.42 0.20 7.36
C ILE A 237 20.82 -0.10 7.92
N ARG A 238 21.01 0.09 9.22
CA ARG A 238 22.14 -0.42 9.96
C ARG A 238 21.71 -1.64 10.76
N ALA A 239 22.40 -2.76 10.56
CA ALA A 239 22.13 -4.02 11.24
C ALA A 239 23.45 -4.59 11.76
N ASP A 240 23.56 -4.80 13.07
CA ASP A 240 24.78 -5.34 13.73
C ASP A 240 26.07 -4.61 13.31
N GLY A 241 25.99 -3.31 13.07
CA GLY A 241 27.13 -2.47 12.69
C GLY A 241 27.38 -2.33 11.19
N GLU A 242 26.74 -3.12 10.35
CA GLU A 242 26.81 -3.02 8.89
C GLU A 242 25.73 -2.12 8.31
N TRP A 243 26.05 -1.36 7.24
CA TRP A 243 25.10 -0.55 6.51
C TRP A 243 24.59 -1.29 5.28
N ILE A 244 23.28 -1.24 5.09
CA ILE A 244 22.58 -1.85 3.96
C ILE A 244 21.81 -0.74 3.28
N LYS A 245 22.16 -0.39 2.04
CA LYS A 245 21.42 0.57 1.23
C LYS A 245 20.57 -0.19 0.22
N VAL A 246 19.26 0.01 0.29
CA VAL A 246 18.27 -0.66 -0.57
C VAL A 246 17.90 0.30 -1.70
N MET A 247 17.99 -0.18 -2.92
CA MET A 247 17.60 0.50 -4.14
C MET A 247 16.66 -0.41 -4.94
N PRO A 248 15.96 0.07 -5.98
CA PRO A 248 14.92 -0.73 -6.64
C PRO A 248 15.36 -2.12 -7.13
N ARG A 249 16.61 -2.24 -7.63
CA ARG A 249 17.16 -3.51 -8.13
C ARG A 249 18.54 -3.84 -7.56
N ASP A 250 19.08 -2.99 -6.72
CA ASP A 250 20.43 -3.10 -6.22
C ASP A 250 20.44 -2.96 -4.71
N VAL A 251 21.30 -3.71 -4.05
CA VAL A 251 21.54 -3.59 -2.62
C VAL A 251 23.04 -3.49 -2.35
N LEU A 252 23.40 -2.52 -1.53
CA LEU A 252 24.76 -2.43 -0.97
C LEU A 252 24.74 -2.98 0.45
N TYR A 253 25.48 -4.05 0.70
CA TYR A 253 25.77 -4.60 2.02
C TYR A 253 27.18 -4.19 2.42
N GLY A 254 27.32 -3.06 3.13
CA GLY A 254 28.62 -2.43 3.32
C GLY A 254 29.28 -2.05 1.99
N SER A 255 30.41 -2.68 1.66
CA SER A 255 31.11 -2.51 0.38
C SER A 255 30.68 -3.51 -0.71
N ARG A 256 29.88 -4.52 -0.37
CA ARG A 256 29.42 -5.55 -1.31
C ARG A 256 28.18 -5.06 -2.05
N HIS A 257 28.22 -5.04 -3.38
CA HIS A 257 27.11 -4.69 -4.26
C HIS A 257 26.48 -5.96 -4.83
N GLU A 258 25.16 -6.06 -4.74
CA GLU A 258 24.38 -7.13 -5.35
C GLU A 258 23.28 -6.52 -6.24
N HIS A 259 23.16 -7.05 -7.45
CA HIS A 259 22.10 -6.73 -8.39
C HIS A 259 21.05 -7.84 -8.39
N TYR A 260 19.78 -7.46 -8.39
CA TYR A 260 18.65 -8.37 -8.38
C TYR A 260 17.78 -8.15 -9.62
N ASP A 261 17.72 -9.15 -10.47
CA ASP A 261 16.81 -9.13 -11.61
C ASP A 261 15.36 -9.24 -11.14
N GLU A 262 14.50 -8.48 -11.76
CA GLU A 262 13.06 -8.58 -11.56
C GLU A 262 12.52 -9.87 -12.22
N VAL A 263 11.68 -10.61 -11.49
CA VAL A 263 11.08 -11.87 -11.94
C VAL A 263 10.14 -11.69 -13.14
N ALA A 264 9.56 -10.50 -13.28
CA ALA A 264 8.68 -10.14 -14.39
C ALA A 264 8.95 -8.70 -14.86
N ARG A 265 8.52 -8.38 -16.07
CA ARG A 265 8.59 -7.00 -16.57
C ARG A 265 7.78 -6.08 -15.66
N ALA A 266 8.40 -4.99 -15.22
CA ALA A 266 7.70 -3.93 -14.50
C ALA A 266 6.53 -3.40 -15.35
N LEU A 267 5.34 -3.40 -14.76
CA LEU A 267 4.16 -2.78 -15.32
C LEU A 267 3.94 -1.45 -14.61
N GLY A 268 3.74 -0.38 -15.37
CA GLY A 268 3.57 0.95 -14.82
C GLY A 268 4.89 1.72 -14.59
N LYS A 269 4.99 2.45 -13.48
CA LYS A 269 6.18 3.25 -13.14
C LYS A 269 7.33 2.35 -12.67
N ASP A 270 8.57 2.71 -13.02
CA ASP A 270 9.78 1.95 -12.62
C ASP A 270 9.89 1.73 -11.10
N CYS A 271 9.41 2.67 -10.29
CA CYS A 271 9.41 2.54 -8.83
C CYS A 271 8.48 1.44 -8.28
N TYR A 272 7.58 0.88 -9.09
CA TYR A 272 6.71 -0.23 -8.69
C TYR A 272 7.37 -1.60 -8.87
N GLY A 273 8.39 -1.71 -9.73
CA GLY A 273 9.02 -2.98 -10.05
C GLY A 273 8.02 -4.01 -10.59
N SER A 274 8.32 -5.29 -10.43
CA SER A 274 7.42 -6.41 -10.77
C SER A 274 6.51 -6.84 -9.61
N GLY A 275 6.54 -6.12 -8.50
CA GLY A 275 5.91 -6.52 -7.24
C GLY A 275 4.41 -6.80 -7.32
N HIS A 276 3.64 -6.03 -8.13
CA HIS A 276 2.21 -6.29 -8.30
C HIS A 276 1.93 -7.67 -8.90
N ALA A 277 2.67 -8.06 -9.94
CA ALA A 277 2.47 -9.36 -10.58
C ALA A 277 2.77 -10.51 -9.60
N ALA A 278 3.85 -10.41 -8.84
CA ALA A 278 4.24 -11.41 -7.86
C ALA A 278 3.25 -11.47 -6.67
N LEU A 279 2.80 -10.31 -6.18
CA LEU A 279 1.83 -10.22 -5.09
C LEU A 279 0.48 -10.83 -5.49
N ILE A 280 -0.04 -10.47 -6.67
CA ILE A 280 -1.32 -11.00 -7.15
C ILE A 280 -1.22 -12.52 -7.33
N ALA A 281 -0.14 -13.03 -7.95
CA ALA A 281 0.08 -14.47 -8.09
C ALA A 281 0.09 -15.20 -6.73
N ASP A 282 0.80 -14.66 -5.74
CA ASP A 282 0.88 -15.24 -4.40
C ASP A 282 -0.48 -15.20 -3.67
N PHE A 283 -1.24 -14.09 -3.80
CA PHE A 283 -2.59 -14.01 -3.23
C PHE A 283 -3.52 -15.07 -3.82
N TYR A 284 -3.51 -15.24 -5.14
CA TYR A 284 -4.33 -16.24 -5.82
C TYR A 284 -3.91 -17.67 -5.47
N ASP A 285 -2.62 -17.93 -5.28
CA ASP A 285 -2.13 -19.21 -4.77
C ASP A 285 -2.60 -19.47 -3.35
N CYS A 286 -2.55 -18.45 -2.47
CA CYS A 286 -3.08 -18.54 -1.11
C CYS A 286 -4.57 -18.89 -1.10
N VAL A 287 -5.36 -18.23 -1.95
CA VAL A 287 -6.80 -18.53 -2.08
C VAL A 287 -7.03 -19.96 -2.58
N ALA A 288 -6.25 -20.42 -3.59
CA ALA A 288 -6.40 -21.74 -4.17
C ALA A 288 -6.01 -22.88 -3.22
N THR A 289 -4.99 -22.66 -2.39
CA THR A 289 -4.40 -23.69 -1.52
C THR A 289 -4.90 -23.64 -0.08
N GLY A 290 -5.60 -22.56 0.30
CA GLY A 290 -5.97 -22.30 1.70
C GLY A 290 -4.79 -21.82 2.56
N ARG A 291 -3.64 -21.51 1.96
CA ARG A 291 -2.50 -20.90 2.67
C ARG A 291 -2.84 -19.46 3.05
N HIS A 292 -2.46 -19.05 4.25
CA HIS A 292 -2.65 -17.67 4.70
C HIS A 292 -1.80 -16.69 3.88
N PHE A 293 -2.41 -15.59 3.44
CA PHE A 293 -1.70 -14.52 2.76
C PHE A 293 -1.02 -13.57 3.76
N GLU A 294 0.27 -13.31 3.56
CA GLU A 294 1.12 -12.61 4.54
C GLU A 294 0.68 -11.16 4.80
N ILE A 295 0.24 -10.43 3.75
CA ILE A 295 -0.18 -9.03 3.89
C ILE A 295 -1.69 -8.98 4.11
N ASP A 296 -2.11 -9.58 5.21
CA ASP A 296 -3.49 -9.57 5.69
C ASP A 296 -3.90 -8.20 6.29
N PRO A 297 -5.15 -8.00 6.72
CA PRO A 297 -5.60 -6.74 7.32
C PRO A 297 -4.80 -6.32 8.56
N ARG A 298 -4.35 -7.25 9.41
CA ARG A 298 -3.55 -6.93 10.60
C ARG A 298 -2.18 -6.40 10.21
N GLU A 299 -1.53 -7.06 9.27
CA GLU A 299 -0.23 -6.66 8.77
C GLU A 299 -0.31 -5.32 8.02
N ALA A 300 -1.31 -5.14 7.17
CA ALA A 300 -1.50 -3.91 6.40
C ALA A 300 -1.86 -2.70 7.27
N ALA A 301 -2.58 -2.91 8.37
CA ALA A 301 -2.94 -1.85 9.31
C ALA A 301 -1.71 -1.21 9.98
N LYS A 302 -0.59 -1.91 10.12
CA LYS A 302 0.62 -1.38 10.76
C LYS A 302 1.10 -0.08 10.11
N ALA A 303 1.18 -0.03 8.78
CA ALA A 303 1.61 1.17 8.07
C ALA A 303 0.61 2.33 8.25
N VAL A 304 -0.69 2.05 8.22
CA VAL A 304 -1.73 3.06 8.47
C VAL A 304 -1.66 3.58 9.91
N ARG A 305 -1.48 2.71 10.89
CA ARG A 305 -1.33 3.11 12.30
C ARG A 305 -0.12 3.99 12.56
N LEU A 306 0.99 3.78 11.85
CA LEU A 306 2.13 4.70 11.87
C LEU A 306 1.75 6.09 11.36
N VAL A 307 1.04 6.17 10.25
CA VAL A 307 0.55 7.44 9.68
C VAL A 307 -0.40 8.14 10.64
N LEU A 308 -1.39 7.42 11.20
CA LEU A 308 -2.34 7.98 12.16
C LEU A 308 -1.65 8.45 13.45
N ALA A 309 -0.62 7.73 13.92
CA ALA A 309 0.18 8.16 15.06
C ALA A 309 1.00 9.42 14.72
N ALA A 310 1.54 9.54 13.51
CA ALA A 310 2.25 10.73 13.06
C ALA A 310 1.33 11.97 13.04
N TYR A 311 0.08 11.83 12.58
CA TYR A 311 -0.90 12.91 12.60
C TYR A 311 -1.28 13.35 14.03
N ARG A 312 -1.33 12.42 14.99
CA ARG A 312 -1.62 12.75 16.41
C ARG A 312 -0.41 13.27 17.18
N SER A 313 0.79 13.17 16.64
CA SER A 313 2.04 13.44 17.37
C SER A 313 2.22 14.90 17.72
N GLU A 314 1.89 15.83 16.81
CA GLU A 314 2.11 17.28 17.01
C GLU A 314 3.52 17.60 17.53
N GLY A 315 4.53 16.88 17.05
CA GLY A 315 5.92 17.06 17.52
C GLY A 315 6.25 16.44 18.89
N LYS A 316 5.36 15.64 19.47
CA LYS A 316 5.54 15.00 20.78
C LYS A 316 5.61 13.47 20.64
N PRO A 317 6.29 12.76 21.56
CA PRO A 317 6.26 11.31 21.60
C PRO A 317 4.82 10.81 21.73
N THR A 318 4.43 9.92 20.80
CA THR A 318 3.07 9.39 20.67
C THR A 318 3.12 7.89 20.48
N ALA A 319 2.32 7.15 21.25
CA ALA A 319 2.22 5.70 21.12
C ALA A 319 1.61 5.32 19.76
N VAL A 320 2.14 4.26 19.17
CA VAL A 320 1.57 3.62 17.98
C VAL A 320 0.63 2.53 18.44
N SER A 321 -0.62 2.54 17.95
CA SER A 321 -1.62 1.51 18.24
C SER A 321 -1.12 0.12 17.74
N LYS A 322 -1.40 -0.94 18.52
CA LYS A 322 -1.00 -2.33 18.19
C LYS A 322 -2.06 -3.05 17.38
#